data_7214e09962b3c96c46bdd226780379ad
#
_entry.id   7214e09962b3c96c46bdd226780379ad
#
_cell.length_a   1.000
_cell.length_b   1.000
_cell.length_c   1.000
_cell.angle_alpha   90.00
_cell.angle_beta   90.00
_cell.angle_gamma   90.00
#
_symmetry.space_group_name_H-M   'P 1'
#
loop_
_entity.id
_entity.type
_entity.pdbx_description
1 polymer ?
#
loop_
_entity_poly.entity_id
_entity_poly.type
_entity_poly.pdbx_seq_one_letter_code
_entity_poly.pdbx_strand_id
1 'polypeptide(L)'
;RNYDGQFRGSVTVERAIIGSLNVPAVRALRAVGAGVVAETVRSMGITTPYLPDNPTMALGSASLTPLEMAAAFSVFGNGGYRIVPTLVREIRDADGKVLFKAAEEKKRVLSEYTANGIRDILIKAVSSGTGRAARIDGFQVFGKTGTTNDFRDAWFVGGIPGFCAAVYVGDDDRKPLGKGATGGKIAAPIWQDFMEYAADTLCAPAAFPKNTEKTPPVPRERGAQETTDPVKESETASPAPPKETPAVAPPPAEKKRPRTVQPALPPTVRAAPDAMLIETETEKKMRELLQKYNIE
;
A
#
# COMPACT_ATOMS: atom_id res chain seq x y z
N ARG A 1 -8.49 14.19 10.13
CA ARG A 1 -9.93 13.91 9.95
C ARG A 1 -10.15 12.82 8.91
N ASN A 2 -11.32 12.18 8.87
CA ASN A 2 -11.72 11.29 7.79
C ASN A 2 -11.99 12.09 6.50
N TYR A 3 -12.04 11.40 5.35
CA TYR A 3 -12.26 12.02 4.04
C TYR A 3 -13.55 12.87 3.98
N ASP A 4 -14.63 12.38 4.58
CA ASP A 4 -15.93 13.05 4.68
C ASP A 4 -16.02 14.07 5.83
N GLY A 5 -14.93 14.29 6.57
CA GLY A 5 -14.87 15.19 7.72
C GLY A 5 -15.58 14.68 8.98
N GLN A 6 -16.26 13.54 8.93
CA GLN A 6 -17.08 13.03 10.04
C GLN A 6 -16.29 12.14 11.00
N PHE A 7 -16.64 12.20 12.28
CA PHE A 7 -16.15 11.30 13.32
C PHE A 7 -17.26 10.30 13.68
N ARG A 8 -16.89 9.01 13.76
CA ARG A 8 -17.87 7.91 13.95
C ARG A 8 -17.78 7.22 15.31
N GLY A 9 -17.13 7.86 16.30
CA GLY A 9 -16.89 7.24 17.60
C GLY A 9 -16.03 5.97 17.49
N SER A 10 -16.33 4.97 18.33
CA SER A 10 -15.68 3.66 18.28
C SER A 10 -16.13 2.87 17.06
N VAL A 11 -15.18 2.33 16.32
CA VAL A 11 -15.42 1.48 15.14
C VAL A 11 -14.53 0.24 15.22
N THR A 12 -14.98 -0.88 14.64
CA THR A 12 -14.15 -2.06 14.49
C THR A 12 -13.06 -1.84 13.45
N VAL A 13 -11.96 -2.61 13.54
CA VAL A 13 -10.88 -2.59 12.52
C VAL A 13 -11.43 -2.93 11.14
N GLU A 14 -12.32 -3.93 11.06
CA GLU A 14 -13.00 -4.30 9.83
C GLU A 14 -13.72 -3.09 9.20
N ARG A 15 -14.56 -2.41 9.95
CA ARG A 15 -15.29 -1.24 9.45
C ARG A 15 -14.37 -0.10 9.04
N ALA A 16 -13.26 0.08 9.75
CA ALA A 16 -12.26 1.09 9.42
C ALA A 16 -11.57 0.82 8.07
N ILE A 17 -11.23 -0.43 7.79
CA ILE A 17 -10.59 -0.85 6.52
C ILE A 17 -11.59 -0.76 5.37
N ILE A 18 -12.81 -1.30 5.52
CA ILE A 18 -13.88 -1.27 4.50
C ILE A 18 -14.21 0.17 4.10
N GLY A 19 -14.36 1.06 5.08
CA GLY A 19 -14.67 2.49 4.87
C GLY A 19 -13.46 3.37 4.59
N SER A 20 -12.24 2.80 4.59
CA SER A 20 -10.99 3.58 4.43
C SER A 20 -10.88 4.76 5.39
N LEU A 21 -11.15 4.54 6.68
CA LEU A 21 -11.20 5.59 7.69
C LEU A 21 -9.79 5.98 8.16
N ASN A 22 -9.43 7.25 7.99
CA ASN A 22 -8.11 7.76 8.30
C ASN A 22 -7.79 7.77 9.81
N VAL A 23 -8.76 8.20 10.63
CA VAL A 23 -8.53 8.37 12.07
C VAL A 23 -8.24 7.04 12.77
N PRO A 24 -9.00 5.95 12.56
CA PRO A 24 -8.66 4.65 13.12
C PRO A 24 -7.32 4.10 12.61
N ALA A 25 -6.99 4.30 11.32
CA ALA A 25 -5.72 3.86 10.76
C ALA A 25 -4.51 4.52 11.48
N VAL A 26 -4.57 5.84 11.68
CA VAL A 26 -3.53 6.57 12.44
C VAL A 26 -3.46 6.13 13.90
N ARG A 27 -4.60 5.87 14.53
CA ARG A 27 -4.62 5.36 15.91
C ARG A 27 -3.99 3.97 16.02
N ALA A 28 -4.30 3.08 15.08
CA ALA A 28 -3.70 1.75 15.03
C ALA A 28 -2.18 1.82 14.84
N LEU A 29 -1.69 2.66 13.92
CA LEU A 29 -0.25 2.88 13.73
C LEU A 29 0.42 3.37 15.02
N ARG A 30 -0.20 4.33 15.73
CA ARG A 30 0.36 4.84 16.99
C ARG A 30 0.40 3.77 18.09
N ALA A 31 -0.59 2.90 18.15
CA ALA A 31 -0.63 1.81 19.12
C ALA A 31 0.41 0.72 18.83
N VAL A 32 0.65 0.42 17.56
CA VAL A 32 1.62 -0.59 17.13
C VAL A 32 3.04 -0.05 17.08
N GLY A 33 3.21 1.22 16.69
CA GLY A 33 4.51 1.85 16.45
C GLY A 33 4.93 1.80 14.99
N ALA A 34 5.46 2.92 14.48
CA ALA A 34 5.88 3.04 13.07
C ALA A 34 7.01 2.06 12.71
N GLY A 35 7.97 1.82 13.63
CA GLY A 35 9.05 0.86 13.41
C GLY A 35 8.56 -0.57 13.14
N VAL A 36 7.61 -1.06 13.96
CA VAL A 36 7.03 -2.41 13.79
C VAL A 36 6.29 -2.52 12.45
N VAL A 37 5.56 -1.47 12.04
CA VAL A 37 4.89 -1.44 10.75
C VAL A 37 5.92 -1.42 9.62
N ALA A 38 6.99 -0.63 9.72
CA ALA A 38 8.06 -0.59 8.72
C ALA A 38 8.74 -1.95 8.56
N GLU A 39 9.07 -2.64 9.64
CA GLU A 39 9.63 -4.00 9.61
C GLU A 39 8.67 -4.99 8.94
N THR A 40 7.38 -4.91 9.29
CA THR A 40 6.35 -5.79 8.71
C THR A 40 6.25 -5.59 7.19
N VAL A 41 6.12 -4.35 6.71
CA VAL A 41 5.99 -4.10 5.27
C VAL A 41 7.28 -4.46 4.50
N ARG A 42 8.46 -4.25 5.11
CA ARG A 42 9.74 -4.73 4.53
C ARG A 42 9.76 -6.25 4.42
N SER A 43 9.30 -6.97 5.44
CA SER A 43 9.20 -8.43 5.38
C SER A 43 8.28 -8.90 4.26
N MET A 44 7.24 -8.12 3.92
CA MET A 44 6.31 -8.38 2.81
C MET A 44 6.87 -8.06 1.43
N GLY A 45 8.07 -7.46 1.34
CA GLY A 45 8.75 -7.20 0.07
C GLY A 45 8.80 -5.74 -0.36
N ILE A 46 8.43 -4.79 0.51
CA ILE A 46 8.64 -3.36 0.25
C ILE A 46 10.11 -3.01 0.42
N THR A 47 10.72 -2.51 -0.63
CA THR A 47 12.19 -2.26 -0.70
C THR A 47 12.54 -0.77 -0.64
N THR A 48 11.58 0.13 -0.80
CA THR A 48 11.83 1.57 -0.75
C THR A 48 12.67 1.97 0.48
N PRO A 49 13.76 2.74 0.31
CA PRO A 49 14.57 3.17 1.45
C PRO A 49 13.85 4.18 2.36
N TYR A 50 12.84 4.87 1.83
CA TYR A 50 12.17 5.98 2.50
C TYR A 50 10.75 5.59 2.92
N LEU A 51 10.64 4.87 4.04
CA LEU A 51 9.37 4.71 4.74
C LEU A 51 9.22 5.82 5.78
N PRO A 52 8.13 6.58 5.77
CA PRO A 52 7.88 7.58 6.80
C PRO A 52 7.81 6.93 8.20
N ASP A 53 8.46 7.51 9.20
CA ASP A 53 8.41 7.05 10.60
C ASP A 53 7.37 7.81 11.45
N ASN A 54 6.40 8.42 10.79
CA ASN A 54 5.40 9.27 11.37
C ASN A 54 3.97 8.82 11.01
N PRO A 55 2.93 9.41 11.63
CA PRO A 55 1.54 8.99 11.42
C PRO A 55 1.02 9.01 9.98
N THR A 56 1.69 9.72 9.06
CA THR A 56 1.28 9.76 7.65
C THR A 56 1.51 8.43 6.93
N MET A 57 2.40 7.57 7.44
CA MET A 57 2.60 6.20 6.96
C MET A 57 1.26 5.43 6.91
N ALA A 58 0.40 5.58 7.93
CA ALA A 58 -0.91 4.94 7.97
C ALA A 58 -1.86 5.40 6.86
N LEU A 59 -1.55 6.52 6.21
CA LEU A 59 -2.35 7.12 5.14
C LEU A 59 -1.73 6.94 3.76
N GLY A 60 -0.65 6.16 3.68
CA GLY A 60 -0.02 5.83 2.40
C GLY A 60 0.87 6.93 1.84
N SER A 61 1.62 7.66 2.69
CA SER A 61 2.55 8.71 2.24
C SER A 61 3.89 8.18 1.71
N ALA A 62 4.13 6.88 1.75
CA ALA A 62 5.31 6.27 1.13
C ALA A 62 5.17 6.22 -0.40
N SER A 63 6.25 6.50 -1.12
CA SER A 63 6.33 6.29 -2.57
C SER A 63 6.74 4.85 -2.85
N LEU A 64 5.87 4.10 -3.51
CA LEU A 64 6.03 2.67 -3.80
C LEU A 64 5.78 2.40 -5.28
N THR A 65 6.42 1.38 -5.81
CA THR A 65 6.15 0.92 -7.18
C THR A 65 4.91 0.03 -7.23
N PRO A 66 4.20 -0.04 -8.38
CA PRO A 66 3.11 -1.00 -8.56
C PRO A 66 3.52 -2.45 -8.33
N LEU A 67 4.75 -2.82 -8.71
CA LEU A 67 5.27 -4.17 -8.51
C LEU A 67 5.43 -4.50 -7.02
N GLU A 68 6.01 -3.60 -6.22
CA GLU A 68 6.11 -3.78 -4.77
C GLU A 68 4.74 -3.93 -4.12
N MET A 69 3.77 -3.09 -4.55
CA MET A 69 2.41 -3.15 -4.01
C MET A 69 1.71 -4.46 -4.37
N ALA A 70 1.81 -4.93 -5.61
CA ALA A 70 1.24 -6.21 -6.02
C ALA A 70 1.89 -7.39 -5.28
N ALA A 71 3.22 -7.38 -5.15
CA ALA A 71 3.97 -8.41 -4.42
C ALA A 71 3.60 -8.44 -2.93
N ALA A 72 3.54 -7.28 -2.26
CA ALA A 72 3.15 -7.19 -0.86
C ALA A 72 1.70 -7.63 -0.62
N PHE A 73 0.76 -7.23 -1.48
CA PHE A 73 -0.64 -7.64 -1.37
C PHE A 73 -0.85 -9.13 -1.65
N SER A 74 0.00 -9.75 -2.49
CA SER A 74 -0.07 -11.19 -2.76
C SER A 74 0.07 -12.04 -1.49
N VAL A 75 0.75 -11.51 -0.46
CA VAL A 75 0.90 -12.16 0.86
C VAL A 75 -0.45 -12.47 1.50
N PHE A 76 -1.46 -11.63 1.31
CA PHE A 76 -2.81 -11.87 1.81
C PHE A 76 -3.55 -12.95 1.00
N GLY A 77 -3.29 -13.03 -0.31
CA GLY A 77 -3.94 -13.99 -1.20
C GLY A 77 -3.37 -15.41 -1.12
N ASN A 78 -2.13 -15.56 -0.65
CA ASN A 78 -1.40 -16.84 -0.66
C ASN A 78 -1.16 -17.46 0.73
N GLY A 79 -1.85 -16.98 1.76
CA GLY A 79 -1.75 -17.52 3.12
C GLY A 79 -0.51 -17.07 3.89
N GLY A 80 0.02 -15.89 3.61
CA GLY A 80 1.08 -15.26 4.42
C GLY A 80 2.50 -15.45 3.91
N TYR A 81 2.67 -15.81 2.64
CA TYR A 81 4.00 -15.97 2.05
C TYR A 81 4.40 -14.79 1.18
N ARG A 82 5.59 -14.25 1.43
CA ARG A 82 6.30 -13.41 0.47
C ARG A 82 6.86 -14.30 -0.64
N ILE A 83 6.64 -13.91 -1.89
CA ILE A 83 7.24 -14.50 -3.09
C ILE A 83 8.01 -13.38 -3.79
N VAL A 84 9.25 -13.65 -4.18
CA VAL A 84 10.07 -12.68 -4.94
C VAL A 84 9.62 -12.72 -6.39
N PRO A 85 9.15 -11.59 -6.97
CA PRO A 85 8.80 -11.54 -8.37
C PRO A 85 9.99 -11.82 -9.28
N THR A 86 9.81 -12.62 -10.33
CA THR A 86 10.82 -12.87 -11.36
C THR A 86 10.20 -12.73 -12.75
N LEU A 87 10.94 -12.15 -13.68
CA LEU A 87 10.55 -12.03 -15.08
C LEU A 87 10.94 -13.26 -15.90
N VAL A 88 12.02 -13.95 -15.52
CA VAL A 88 12.53 -15.10 -16.24
C VAL A 88 12.40 -16.34 -15.37
N ARG A 89 11.50 -17.25 -15.75
CA ARG A 89 11.29 -18.51 -15.02
C ARG A 89 12.29 -19.58 -15.43
N GLU A 90 12.64 -19.64 -16.72
CA GLU A 90 13.50 -20.67 -17.27
C GLU A 90 14.13 -20.17 -18.57
N ILE A 91 15.40 -20.55 -18.81
CA ILE A 91 16.11 -20.35 -20.08
C ILE A 91 16.52 -21.72 -20.58
N ARG A 92 16.24 -22.01 -21.85
CA ARG A 92 16.67 -23.22 -22.55
C ARG A 92 17.54 -22.87 -23.77
N ASP A 93 18.46 -23.77 -24.13
CA ASP A 93 19.16 -23.68 -25.38
C ASP A 93 18.30 -24.18 -26.57
N ALA A 94 18.88 -24.16 -27.80
CA ALA A 94 18.19 -24.59 -29.00
C ALA A 94 17.82 -26.10 -28.97
N ASP A 95 18.53 -26.91 -28.21
CA ASP A 95 18.28 -28.34 -28.05
C ASP A 95 17.30 -28.66 -26.92
N GLY A 96 16.75 -27.61 -26.30
CA GLY A 96 15.75 -27.74 -25.22
C GLY A 96 16.35 -28.01 -23.83
N LYS A 97 17.66 -28.03 -23.68
CA LYS A 97 18.34 -28.21 -22.39
C LYS A 97 18.15 -26.97 -21.52
N VAL A 98 17.77 -27.17 -20.26
CA VAL A 98 17.62 -26.09 -19.28
C VAL A 98 18.98 -25.52 -18.91
N LEU A 99 19.21 -24.25 -19.27
CA LEU A 99 20.41 -23.49 -18.89
C LEU A 99 20.23 -22.78 -17.56
N PHE A 100 19.01 -22.28 -17.31
CA PHE A 100 18.66 -21.59 -16.09
C PHE A 100 17.24 -21.93 -15.70
N LYS A 101 16.98 -22.04 -14.40
CA LYS A 101 15.64 -22.12 -13.84
C LYS A 101 15.62 -21.32 -12.55
N ALA A 102 14.70 -20.33 -12.48
CA ALA A 102 14.56 -19.51 -11.30
C ALA A 102 14.17 -20.35 -10.08
N ALA A 103 14.82 -20.12 -8.96
CA ALA A 103 14.39 -20.69 -7.69
C ALA A 103 13.11 -19.95 -7.22
N GLU A 104 12.17 -20.71 -6.69
CA GLU A 104 11.02 -20.09 -6.02
C GLU A 104 11.44 -19.64 -4.61
N GLU A 105 11.76 -18.35 -4.46
CA GLU A 105 12.05 -17.76 -3.17
C GLU A 105 10.74 -17.44 -2.45
N LYS A 106 10.33 -18.35 -1.56
CA LYS A 106 9.10 -18.25 -0.79
C LYS A 106 9.43 -18.23 0.71
N LYS A 107 8.99 -17.17 1.40
CA LYS A 107 9.20 -16.99 2.85
C LYS A 107 7.88 -16.67 3.53
N ARG A 108 7.53 -17.41 4.60
CA ARG A 108 6.37 -17.06 5.45
C ARG A 108 6.70 -15.79 6.24
N VAL A 109 5.86 -14.77 6.09
CA VAL A 109 6.02 -13.45 6.75
C VAL A 109 4.81 -13.08 7.60
N LEU A 110 3.66 -13.70 7.35
CA LEU A 110 2.48 -13.64 8.20
C LEU A 110 1.98 -15.06 8.51
N SER A 111 1.31 -15.24 9.66
CA SER A 111 0.55 -16.47 9.89
C SER A 111 -0.59 -16.58 8.87
N GLU A 112 -1.01 -17.79 8.57
CA GLU A 112 -2.15 -18.02 7.69
C GLU A 112 -3.42 -17.37 8.24
N TYR A 113 -3.63 -17.48 9.54
CA TYR A 113 -4.74 -16.82 10.25
C TYR A 113 -4.76 -15.30 9.99
N THR A 114 -3.62 -14.61 10.16
CA THR A 114 -3.53 -13.17 9.96
C THR A 114 -3.73 -12.79 8.49
N ALA A 115 -3.06 -13.48 7.58
CA ALA A 115 -3.17 -13.21 6.15
C ALA A 115 -4.61 -13.39 5.64
N ASN A 116 -5.23 -14.53 5.99
CA ASN A 116 -6.61 -14.83 5.61
C ASN A 116 -7.61 -13.87 6.27
N GLY A 117 -7.39 -13.49 7.54
CA GLY A 117 -8.24 -12.52 8.23
C GLY A 117 -8.24 -11.13 7.57
N ILE A 118 -7.07 -10.65 7.17
CA ILE A 118 -6.96 -9.39 6.41
C ILE A 118 -7.58 -9.55 5.02
N ARG A 119 -7.32 -10.64 4.30
CA ARG A 119 -7.95 -10.92 3.01
C ARG A 119 -9.47 -10.87 3.08
N ASP A 120 -10.07 -11.51 4.08
CA ASP A 120 -11.52 -11.57 4.24
C ASP A 120 -12.13 -10.18 4.49
N ILE A 121 -11.42 -9.29 5.21
CA ILE A 121 -11.80 -7.87 5.35
C ILE A 121 -11.66 -7.14 4.01
N LEU A 122 -10.60 -7.40 3.24
CA LEU A 122 -10.38 -6.79 1.93
C LEU A 122 -11.40 -7.26 0.89
N ILE A 123 -11.90 -8.51 0.97
CA ILE A 123 -13.04 -8.98 0.18
C ILE A 123 -14.30 -8.14 0.49
N LYS A 124 -14.55 -7.84 1.76
CA LYS A 124 -15.66 -6.96 2.14
C LYS A 124 -15.46 -5.51 1.66
N ALA A 125 -14.22 -5.02 1.60
CA ALA A 125 -13.91 -3.71 1.05
C ALA A 125 -14.23 -3.61 -0.45
N VAL A 126 -14.13 -4.72 -1.20
CA VAL A 126 -14.55 -4.81 -2.60
C VAL A 126 -16.07 -5.06 -2.71
N SER A 127 -16.64 -5.95 -1.92
CA SER A 127 -18.07 -6.29 -2.05
C SER A 127 -19.02 -5.17 -1.59
N SER A 128 -18.63 -4.40 -0.55
CA SER A 128 -19.51 -3.39 0.07
C SER A 128 -18.85 -2.04 0.37
N GLY A 129 -17.53 -1.94 0.22
CA GLY A 129 -16.73 -0.75 0.55
C GLY A 129 -16.38 0.14 -0.65
N THR A 130 -15.20 0.76 -0.58
CA THR A 130 -14.70 1.72 -1.58
C THR A 130 -14.23 1.05 -2.87
N GLY A 131 -14.01 -0.28 -2.87
CA GLY A 131 -13.47 -1.05 -4.00
C GLY A 131 -14.53 -1.69 -4.92
N ARG A 132 -15.79 -1.32 -4.81
CA ARG A 132 -16.91 -1.98 -5.52
C ARG A 132 -16.72 -2.11 -7.04
N ALA A 133 -16.06 -1.15 -7.66
CA ALA A 133 -15.82 -1.16 -9.10
C ALA A 133 -14.78 -2.20 -9.56
N ALA A 134 -14.12 -2.89 -8.62
CA ALA A 134 -13.21 -4.00 -8.91
C ALA A 134 -13.86 -5.38 -8.77
N ARG A 135 -15.18 -5.47 -8.58
CA ARG A 135 -15.87 -6.75 -8.48
C ARG A 135 -15.85 -7.49 -9.83
N ILE A 136 -15.61 -8.79 -9.77
CA ILE A 136 -15.72 -9.70 -10.91
C ILE A 136 -16.78 -10.73 -10.55
N ASP A 137 -17.78 -10.88 -11.41
CA ASP A 137 -18.87 -11.82 -11.16
C ASP A 137 -18.36 -13.26 -11.10
N GLY A 138 -18.80 -13.99 -10.11
CA GLY A 138 -18.36 -15.37 -9.88
C GLY A 138 -17.04 -15.52 -9.12
N PHE A 139 -16.27 -14.44 -8.86
CA PHE A 139 -14.99 -14.51 -8.20
C PHE A 139 -14.98 -13.81 -6.84
N GLN A 140 -14.22 -14.37 -5.90
CA GLN A 140 -13.84 -13.66 -4.68
C GLN A 140 -12.67 -12.72 -4.98
N VAL A 141 -12.94 -11.43 -4.90
CA VAL A 141 -11.95 -10.37 -5.11
C VAL A 141 -11.61 -9.71 -3.79
N PHE A 142 -10.33 -9.66 -3.42
CA PHE A 142 -9.85 -8.85 -2.31
C PHE A 142 -9.10 -7.63 -2.85
N GLY A 143 -9.19 -6.49 -2.19
CA GLY A 143 -8.43 -5.33 -2.63
C GLY A 143 -8.72 -4.06 -1.84
N LYS A 144 -7.91 -3.05 -2.15
CA LYS A 144 -8.00 -1.74 -1.51
C LYS A 144 -7.75 -0.62 -2.50
N THR A 145 -8.57 0.41 -2.41
CA THR A 145 -8.39 1.68 -3.10
C THR A 145 -7.40 2.58 -2.37
N GLY A 146 -6.58 3.31 -3.10
CA GLY A 146 -5.79 4.44 -2.63
C GLY A 146 -6.18 5.71 -3.39
N THR A 147 -6.17 6.85 -2.70
CA THR A 147 -6.39 8.17 -3.30
C THR A 147 -5.59 9.18 -2.50
N THR A 148 -4.74 9.96 -3.17
CA THR A 148 -4.03 11.05 -2.52
C THR A 148 -4.93 12.29 -2.37
N ASN A 149 -4.52 13.19 -1.47
CA ASN A 149 -5.15 14.50 -1.37
C ASN A 149 -5.10 15.20 -2.74
N ASP A 150 -6.11 16.00 -3.03
CA ASP A 150 -6.25 16.74 -4.30
C ASP A 150 -6.38 15.86 -5.55
N PHE A 151 -6.67 14.55 -5.39
CA PHE A 151 -6.87 13.60 -6.49
C PHE A 151 -5.70 13.53 -7.48
N ARG A 152 -4.45 13.56 -7.00
CA ARG A 152 -3.26 13.48 -7.85
C ARG A 152 -2.91 12.06 -8.24
N ASP A 153 -3.17 11.11 -7.34
CA ASP A 153 -2.87 9.70 -7.54
C ASP A 153 -4.09 8.85 -7.19
N ALA A 154 -4.41 7.90 -8.04
CA ALA A 154 -5.47 6.93 -7.88
C ALA A 154 -4.87 5.51 -7.95
N TRP A 155 -5.14 4.70 -6.92
CA TRP A 155 -4.64 3.34 -6.79
C TRP A 155 -5.77 2.34 -6.62
N PHE A 156 -5.59 1.16 -7.19
CA PHE A 156 -6.24 -0.05 -6.73
C PHE A 156 -5.23 -1.20 -6.71
N VAL A 157 -5.18 -1.91 -5.59
CA VAL A 157 -4.33 -3.09 -5.42
C VAL A 157 -5.16 -4.20 -4.85
N GLY A 158 -5.07 -5.38 -5.44
CA GLY A 158 -5.85 -6.53 -4.99
C GLY A 158 -5.63 -7.75 -5.85
N GLY A 159 -6.43 -8.78 -5.61
CA GLY A 159 -6.29 -10.04 -6.33
C GLY A 159 -7.53 -10.92 -6.26
N ILE A 160 -7.46 -11.97 -7.04
CA ILE A 160 -8.32 -13.16 -7.02
C ILE A 160 -7.46 -14.36 -6.64
N PRO A 161 -8.02 -15.54 -6.39
CA PRO A 161 -7.21 -16.73 -6.15
C PRO A 161 -6.20 -16.98 -7.27
N GLY A 162 -4.91 -17.03 -6.91
CA GLY A 162 -3.80 -17.25 -7.84
C GLY A 162 -3.20 -16.00 -8.45
N PHE A 163 -3.88 -14.85 -8.46
CA PHE A 163 -3.40 -13.64 -9.13
C PHE A 163 -3.55 -12.38 -8.28
N CYS A 164 -2.55 -11.51 -8.35
CA CYS A 164 -2.56 -10.20 -7.71
C CYS A 164 -2.04 -9.13 -8.67
N ALA A 165 -2.71 -7.98 -8.73
CA ALA A 165 -2.32 -6.88 -9.57
C ALA A 165 -2.44 -5.55 -8.84
N ALA A 166 -1.69 -4.56 -9.31
CA ALA A 166 -1.76 -3.18 -8.85
C ALA A 166 -1.94 -2.25 -10.06
N VAL A 167 -2.88 -1.33 -9.95
CA VAL A 167 -3.08 -0.26 -10.94
C VAL A 167 -2.82 1.08 -10.26
N TYR A 168 -1.96 1.86 -10.86
CA TYR A 168 -1.66 3.24 -10.52
C TYR A 168 -2.03 4.16 -11.67
N VAL A 169 -2.70 5.24 -11.38
CA VAL A 169 -2.98 6.32 -12.31
C VAL A 169 -2.55 7.64 -11.67
N GLY A 170 -1.71 8.38 -12.35
CA GLY A 170 -1.17 9.67 -11.93
C GLY A 170 -0.72 10.49 -13.11
N ASP A 171 -0.41 11.75 -12.89
CA ASP A 171 0.16 12.67 -13.88
C ASP A 171 1.63 12.90 -13.55
N ASP A 172 2.53 12.87 -14.57
CA ASP A 172 3.98 13.01 -14.40
C ASP A 172 4.36 14.36 -13.78
N ASP A 173 3.60 15.42 -14.08
CA ASP A 173 3.74 16.74 -13.48
C ASP A 173 3.02 16.86 -12.13
N ARG A 174 2.44 15.76 -11.61
CA ARG A 174 1.63 15.71 -10.38
C ARG A 174 0.40 16.62 -10.41
N LYS A 175 -0.18 16.85 -11.57
CA LYS A 175 -1.44 17.58 -11.73
C LYS A 175 -2.60 16.75 -11.18
N PRO A 176 -3.65 17.37 -10.63
CA PRO A 176 -4.85 16.68 -10.25
C PRO A 176 -5.50 15.95 -11.44
N LEU A 177 -5.90 14.71 -11.27
CA LEU A 177 -6.62 13.90 -12.27
C LEU A 177 -8.05 14.40 -12.52
N GLY A 178 -8.51 15.37 -11.72
CA GLY A 178 -9.84 15.94 -11.79
C GLY A 178 -10.66 15.70 -10.51
N LYS A 179 -11.68 16.52 -10.33
CA LYS A 179 -12.53 16.46 -9.13
C LYS A 179 -13.23 15.10 -9.00
N GLY A 180 -13.00 14.42 -7.90
CA GLY A 180 -13.61 13.11 -7.62
C GLY A 180 -12.94 11.93 -8.33
N ALA A 181 -11.74 12.10 -8.91
CA ALA A 181 -10.90 11.04 -9.47
C ALA A 181 -10.29 10.20 -8.34
N THR A 182 -11.06 9.30 -7.77
CA THR A 182 -10.62 8.40 -6.71
C THR A 182 -10.15 7.05 -7.26
N GLY A 183 -9.34 6.32 -6.49
CA GLY A 183 -8.91 4.97 -6.84
C GLY A 183 -10.09 4.05 -7.19
N GLY A 184 -11.22 4.17 -6.47
CA GLY A 184 -12.43 3.41 -6.75
C GLY A 184 -13.15 3.76 -8.06
N LYS A 185 -12.94 4.99 -8.60
CA LYS A 185 -13.56 5.42 -9.86
C LYS A 185 -12.65 5.30 -11.07
N ILE A 186 -11.33 5.38 -10.87
CA ILE A 186 -10.35 5.41 -11.96
C ILE A 186 -9.56 4.11 -12.02
N ALA A 187 -8.85 3.73 -10.94
CA ALA A 187 -7.96 2.58 -10.97
C ALA A 187 -8.71 1.24 -10.83
N ALA A 188 -9.78 1.19 -10.04
CA ALA A 188 -10.51 -0.06 -9.81
C ALA A 188 -11.20 -0.61 -11.08
N PRO A 189 -11.84 0.18 -11.95
CA PRO A 189 -12.38 -0.33 -13.22
C PRO A 189 -11.29 -0.89 -14.14
N ILE A 190 -10.16 -0.17 -14.29
CA ILE A 190 -9.02 -0.63 -15.11
C ILE A 190 -8.48 -1.96 -14.58
N TRP A 191 -8.37 -2.08 -13.26
CA TRP A 191 -7.96 -3.32 -12.60
C TRP A 191 -8.98 -4.44 -12.86
N GLN A 192 -10.26 -4.15 -12.79
CA GLN A 192 -11.33 -5.12 -12.99
C GLN A 192 -11.30 -5.69 -14.40
N ASP A 193 -11.24 -4.84 -15.44
CA ASP A 193 -11.18 -5.26 -16.85
C ASP A 193 -9.96 -6.17 -17.10
N PHE A 194 -8.78 -5.79 -16.59
CA PHE A 194 -7.56 -6.59 -16.70
C PHE A 194 -7.69 -7.94 -16.00
N MET A 195 -8.19 -7.95 -14.78
CA MET A 195 -8.23 -9.16 -13.96
C MET A 195 -9.34 -10.11 -14.38
N GLU A 196 -10.45 -9.62 -14.92
CA GLU A 196 -11.50 -10.45 -15.52
C GLU A 196 -10.96 -11.23 -16.71
N TYR A 197 -10.26 -10.54 -17.62
CA TYR A 197 -9.57 -11.19 -18.74
C TYR A 197 -8.51 -12.20 -18.26
N ALA A 198 -7.71 -11.85 -17.25
CA ALA A 198 -6.70 -12.75 -16.70
C ALA A 198 -7.33 -13.97 -16.03
N ALA A 199 -8.43 -13.81 -15.30
CA ALA A 199 -9.14 -14.91 -14.65
C ALA A 199 -9.61 -15.96 -15.65
N ASP A 200 -10.20 -15.53 -16.76
CA ASP A 200 -10.68 -16.41 -17.83
C ASP A 200 -9.52 -17.09 -18.57
N THR A 201 -8.50 -16.29 -18.94
CA THR A 201 -7.35 -16.78 -19.74
C THR A 201 -6.50 -17.79 -18.96
N LEU A 202 -6.35 -17.61 -17.65
CA LEU A 202 -5.48 -18.41 -16.79
C LEU A 202 -6.25 -19.45 -15.97
N CYS A 203 -7.55 -19.60 -16.20
CA CYS A 203 -8.43 -20.54 -15.50
C CYS A 203 -8.31 -20.40 -13.97
N ALA A 204 -8.42 -19.18 -13.45
CA ALA A 204 -8.29 -18.90 -12.02
C ALA A 204 -9.40 -19.58 -11.22
N PRO A 205 -9.12 -20.10 -10.00
CA PRO A 205 -10.15 -20.56 -9.09
C PRO A 205 -11.09 -19.42 -8.67
N ALA A 206 -12.38 -19.71 -8.54
CA ALA A 206 -13.39 -18.70 -8.21
C ALA A 206 -13.32 -18.21 -6.75
N ALA A 207 -12.84 -19.05 -5.83
CA ALA A 207 -12.83 -18.78 -4.40
C ALA A 207 -11.52 -19.17 -3.73
N PHE A 208 -11.15 -18.43 -2.67
CA PHE A 208 -10.01 -18.77 -1.84
C PHE A 208 -10.28 -20.02 -0.99
N PRO A 209 -9.24 -20.78 -0.65
CA PRO A 209 -9.36 -21.85 0.34
C PRO A 209 -9.92 -21.31 1.67
N LYS A 210 -10.76 -22.08 2.31
CA LYS A 210 -11.27 -21.74 3.65
C LYS A 210 -10.12 -21.70 4.65
N ASN A 211 -10.15 -20.73 5.57
CA ASN A 211 -9.19 -20.67 6.65
C ASN A 211 -9.35 -21.89 7.56
N THR A 212 -8.29 -22.69 7.68
CA THR A 212 -8.25 -23.89 8.52
C THR A 212 -7.52 -23.65 9.84
N GLU A 213 -6.75 -22.58 9.98
CA GLU A 213 -6.10 -22.22 11.24
C GLU A 213 -7.13 -21.74 12.27
N LYS A 214 -7.05 -22.33 13.47
CA LYS A 214 -7.84 -21.84 14.61
C LYS A 214 -7.27 -20.52 15.10
N THR A 215 -8.14 -19.63 15.60
CA THR A 215 -7.74 -18.39 16.27
C THR A 215 -6.63 -18.67 17.28
N PRO A 216 -5.44 -18.08 17.15
CA PRO A 216 -4.43 -18.22 18.20
C PRO A 216 -5.03 -17.71 19.51
N PRO A 217 -4.72 -18.36 20.65
CA PRO A 217 -5.22 -17.89 21.93
C PRO A 217 -4.77 -16.44 22.12
N VAL A 218 -5.73 -15.55 22.38
CA VAL A 218 -5.43 -14.15 22.72
C VAL A 218 -4.54 -14.20 23.96
N PRO A 219 -3.32 -13.62 23.95
CA PRO A 219 -2.54 -13.50 25.15
C PRO A 219 -3.39 -12.79 26.20
N ARG A 220 -3.73 -13.47 27.30
CA ARG A 220 -4.36 -12.78 28.44
C ARG A 220 -3.38 -11.71 28.87
N GLU A 221 -3.73 -10.44 28.71
CA GLU A 221 -2.99 -9.35 29.27
C GLU A 221 -2.81 -9.63 30.75
N ARG A 222 -1.56 -9.74 31.19
CA ARG A 222 -1.27 -9.73 32.63
C ARG A 222 -1.73 -8.37 33.12
N GLY A 223 -2.82 -8.39 33.87
CA GLY A 223 -3.41 -7.33 34.67
C GLY A 223 -2.87 -5.93 34.41
N ALA A 224 -3.60 -5.14 33.63
CA ALA A 224 -3.55 -3.71 33.80
C ALA A 224 -4.02 -3.45 35.25
N GLN A 225 -3.11 -3.04 36.13
CA GLN A 225 -3.48 -2.46 37.40
C GLN A 225 -4.34 -1.24 37.08
N GLU A 226 -5.60 -1.31 37.45
CA GLU A 226 -6.49 -0.15 37.51
C GLU A 226 -5.87 0.85 38.49
N THR A 227 -5.16 1.83 37.96
CA THR A 227 -4.89 3.04 38.71
C THR A 227 -6.17 3.88 38.66
N THR A 228 -7.01 3.65 39.66
CA THR A 228 -8.13 4.54 39.99
C THR A 228 -7.58 5.77 40.65
N ASP A 229 -7.15 6.76 39.91
CA ASP A 229 -7.03 8.12 40.39
C ASP A 229 -8.27 8.91 39.95
N PRO A 230 -9.05 9.45 40.91
CA PRO A 230 -10.20 10.28 40.57
C PRO A 230 -9.70 11.64 40.08
N VAL A 231 -9.90 11.90 38.77
CA VAL A 231 -9.71 13.24 38.20
C VAL A 231 -10.75 14.16 38.83
N LYS A 232 -10.31 15.03 39.73
CA LYS A 232 -11.09 16.17 40.24
C LYS A 232 -11.38 17.09 39.03
N GLU A 233 -12.63 17.23 38.69
CA GLU A 233 -13.13 18.34 37.86
C GLU A 233 -12.83 19.66 38.56
N SER A 234 -11.90 20.43 38.01
CA SER A 234 -11.77 21.85 38.32
C SER A 234 -12.47 22.62 37.21
N GLU A 235 -13.65 23.16 37.53
CA GLU A 235 -14.27 24.23 36.76
C GLU A 235 -13.31 25.42 36.71
N THR A 236 -12.86 25.79 35.50
CA THR A 236 -12.31 27.12 35.24
C THR A 236 -12.75 27.61 33.88
N ALA A 237 -13.61 28.60 33.96
CA ALA A 237 -13.91 29.71 33.07
C ALA A 237 -13.38 29.67 31.63
N SER A 238 -14.34 29.77 30.69
CA SER A 238 -14.19 30.10 29.29
C SER A 238 -13.46 31.44 29.09
N PRO A 239 -12.38 31.53 28.32
CA PRO A 239 -11.86 32.82 27.92
C PRO A 239 -12.64 33.40 26.72
N ALA A 240 -12.91 34.69 26.81
CA ALA A 240 -13.58 35.52 25.82
C ALA A 240 -12.82 35.57 24.48
N PRO A 241 -13.49 35.86 23.35
CA PRO A 241 -12.87 35.89 22.03
C PRO A 241 -11.90 37.10 21.90
N PRO A 242 -10.77 36.94 21.18
CA PRO A 242 -9.85 38.03 20.96
C PRO A 242 -10.42 39.07 19.99
N LYS A 243 -10.18 40.33 20.36
CA LYS A 243 -10.55 41.51 19.58
C LYS A 243 -9.82 41.55 18.22
N GLU A 244 -10.58 41.88 17.20
CA GLU A 244 -10.08 42.10 15.84
C GLU A 244 -9.02 43.23 15.82
N THR A 245 -7.87 42.90 15.21
CA THR A 245 -6.82 43.87 14.86
C THR A 245 -7.04 44.35 13.41
N PRO A 246 -6.88 45.65 13.08
CA PRO A 246 -7.22 46.17 11.75
C PRO A 246 -6.29 45.66 10.65
N ALA A 247 -6.86 45.41 9.47
CA ALA A 247 -6.19 44.98 8.26
C ALA A 247 -5.11 45.95 7.81
N VAL A 248 -3.89 45.42 7.62
CA VAL A 248 -2.79 46.16 6.94
C VAL A 248 -2.97 45.99 5.43
N ALA A 249 -2.98 47.11 4.71
CA ALA A 249 -3.11 47.16 3.27
C ALA A 249 -1.91 46.49 2.54
N PRO A 250 -2.13 45.82 1.39
CA PRO A 250 -1.05 45.19 0.63
C PRO A 250 -0.15 46.22 -0.07
N PRO A 251 1.16 45.93 -0.20
CA PRO A 251 2.08 46.81 -0.93
C PRO A 251 1.85 46.75 -2.46
N PRO A 252 2.23 47.81 -3.21
CA PRO A 252 1.94 47.90 -4.63
C PRO A 252 2.74 46.92 -5.47
N ALA A 253 2.12 46.48 -6.57
CA ALA A 253 2.62 45.48 -7.50
C ALA A 253 3.89 45.93 -8.23
N GLU A 254 4.96 45.18 -8.11
CA GLU A 254 6.21 45.33 -8.83
C GLU A 254 6.11 44.71 -10.23
N LYS A 255 6.42 45.49 -11.27
CA LYS A 255 6.34 45.09 -12.68
C LYS A 255 7.38 44.00 -12.99
N LYS A 256 6.91 42.81 -13.39
CA LYS A 256 7.73 41.68 -13.81
C LYS A 256 8.48 41.96 -15.12
N ARG A 257 9.81 41.89 -15.10
CA ARG A 257 10.64 41.69 -16.30
C ARG A 257 10.65 40.20 -16.65
N PRO A 258 10.62 39.81 -17.94
CA PRO A 258 10.69 38.41 -18.32
C PRO A 258 12.11 37.85 -18.06
N ARG A 259 12.21 36.83 -17.23
CA ARG A 259 13.44 36.10 -17.00
C ARG A 259 13.34 34.79 -17.77
N THR A 260 14.17 34.67 -18.80
CA THR A 260 14.42 33.42 -19.53
C THR A 260 14.99 32.40 -18.53
N VAL A 261 14.23 31.39 -18.16
CA VAL A 261 14.68 30.29 -17.33
C VAL A 261 15.03 29.12 -18.23
N GLN A 262 16.34 28.83 -18.37
CA GLN A 262 16.78 27.53 -18.84
C GLN A 262 16.31 26.47 -17.82
N PRO A 263 15.82 25.29 -18.28
CA PRO A 263 15.48 24.23 -17.36
C PRO A 263 16.77 23.71 -16.71
N ALA A 264 16.83 23.85 -15.38
CA ALA A 264 17.87 23.20 -14.58
C ALA A 264 17.64 21.69 -14.64
N LEU A 265 18.66 20.96 -15.07
CA LEU A 265 18.74 19.51 -14.93
C LEU A 265 18.51 19.14 -13.46
N PRO A 266 17.72 18.07 -13.19
CA PRO A 266 17.52 17.62 -11.82
C PRO A 266 18.90 17.27 -11.22
N PRO A 267 19.12 17.52 -9.93
CA PRO A 267 20.36 17.16 -9.27
C PRO A 267 20.56 15.65 -9.39
N THR A 268 21.67 15.26 -9.94
CA THR A 268 22.14 13.87 -9.90
C THR A 268 22.05 13.39 -8.46
N VAL A 269 21.17 12.44 -8.22
CA VAL A 269 21.10 11.72 -6.95
C VAL A 269 22.44 11.01 -6.80
N ARG A 270 23.32 11.54 -5.96
CA ARG A 270 24.49 10.79 -5.49
C ARG A 270 23.94 9.57 -4.77
N ALA A 271 24.21 8.40 -5.33
CA ALA A 271 23.98 7.14 -4.64
C ALA A 271 24.63 7.23 -3.25
N ALA A 272 23.83 6.94 -2.22
CA ALA A 272 24.38 6.73 -0.89
C ALA A 272 25.35 5.56 -0.96
N PRO A 273 26.54 5.65 -0.35
CA PRO A 273 27.46 4.54 -0.32
C PRO A 273 26.85 3.41 0.54
N ASP A 274 26.85 2.20 -0.05
CA ASP A 274 26.73 0.92 0.62
C ASP A 274 25.43 0.63 1.44
N ALA A 275 24.28 0.67 0.76
CA ALA A 275 23.30 -0.39 1.02
C ALA A 275 23.81 -1.60 0.23
N MET A 276 24.47 -2.52 0.90
CA MET A 276 24.88 -3.81 0.35
C MET A 276 23.61 -4.54 -0.06
N LEU A 277 23.18 -4.36 -1.33
CA LEU A 277 22.19 -5.19 -1.98
C LEU A 277 22.78 -6.60 -1.95
N ILE A 278 22.27 -7.45 -1.06
CA ILE A 278 22.58 -8.87 -1.08
C ILE A 278 21.95 -9.36 -2.38
N GLU A 279 22.81 -9.49 -3.40
CA GLU A 279 22.44 -10.08 -4.68
C GLU A 279 21.91 -11.48 -4.42
N THR A 280 20.70 -11.77 -4.90
CA THR A 280 20.14 -13.12 -4.74
C THR A 280 20.94 -14.10 -5.60
N GLU A 281 20.97 -15.38 -5.20
CA GLU A 281 21.63 -16.43 -5.97
C GLU A 281 21.07 -16.52 -7.41
N THR A 282 19.80 -16.16 -7.59
CA THR A 282 19.14 -16.08 -8.90
C THR A 282 19.70 -14.94 -9.75
N GLU A 283 19.88 -13.74 -9.17
CA GLU A 283 20.47 -12.59 -9.88
C GLU A 283 21.91 -12.84 -10.29
N LYS A 284 22.69 -13.46 -9.41
CA LYS A 284 24.07 -13.84 -9.69
C LYS A 284 24.16 -14.82 -10.86
N LYS A 285 23.36 -15.90 -10.82
CA LYS A 285 23.28 -16.87 -11.92
C LYS A 285 22.83 -16.26 -13.24
N MET A 286 21.87 -15.34 -13.19
CA MET A 286 21.39 -14.63 -14.38
C MET A 286 22.50 -13.80 -15.00
N ARG A 287 23.25 -13.03 -14.19
CA ARG A 287 24.37 -12.21 -14.67
C ARG A 287 25.47 -13.08 -15.31
N GLU A 288 25.82 -14.20 -14.68
CA GLU A 288 26.81 -15.14 -15.22
C GLU A 288 26.37 -15.69 -16.59
N LEU A 289 25.08 -15.99 -16.77
CA LEU A 289 24.53 -16.45 -18.05
C LEU A 289 24.54 -15.35 -19.11
N LEU A 290 24.12 -14.13 -18.80
CA LEU A 290 24.16 -13.01 -19.73
C LEU A 290 25.58 -12.72 -20.21
N GLN A 291 26.56 -12.72 -19.29
CA GLN A 291 27.96 -12.57 -19.67
C GLN A 291 28.49 -13.72 -20.55
N LYS A 292 28.12 -14.96 -20.21
CA LYS A 292 28.58 -16.15 -20.95
C LYS A 292 28.06 -16.17 -22.40
N TYR A 293 26.85 -15.68 -22.63
CA TYR A 293 26.21 -15.68 -23.97
C TYR A 293 26.25 -14.31 -24.66
N ASN A 294 26.96 -13.33 -24.09
CA ASN A 294 27.13 -11.96 -24.63
C ASN A 294 25.81 -11.28 -24.95
N ILE A 295 24.82 -11.44 -24.06
CA ILE A 295 23.51 -10.82 -24.16
C ILE A 295 23.54 -9.55 -23.30
N GLU A 296 23.32 -8.38 -23.93
CA GLU A 296 23.18 -7.08 -23.23
C GLU A 296 21.78 -6.84 -22.70
#